data_164440ae5b2dcd516d2b0d0982790e8b
#
_entry.id   164440ae5b2dcd516d2b0d0982790e8b
#
_cell.length_a   1.000
_cell.length_b   1.000
_cell.length_c   1.000
_cell.angle_alpha   90.00
_cell.angle_beta   90.00
_cell.angle_gamma   90.00
#
_symmetry.space_group_name_H-M   'P 1'
#
loop_
_entity.id
_entity.type
_entity.pdbx_description
1 polymer ?
#
loop_
_entity_poly.entity_id
_entity_poly.type
_entity_poly.pdbx_seq_one_letter_code
_entity_poly.pdbx_strand_id
1 'polypeptide(L)'
;MSLSNLSDDRMRHAKSGSWWEQNGQRALANNSACYTEKPDMGIFMDEWTALYNSKSGERGIFNRASANKMAEKNGRRIIEGHEFGTNPCSEIILRDREFCNLSEVVVRPTDTRQSLLEKVRLATILGTFQSTLTNFKYVSAAWKKNCSEERLLGVSLTGIMDCRLTNGKEKNLDNLLESLKAEAVAVNKEFAKKMGIPQSVAITCVKPSGTVSQLVDAASGIHARHNPFYVRTVRGDKKDPLTKMMTDMGFPVEDDVMNPTQTAV
;
A
#
# COMPACT_ATOMS: atom_id res chain seq x y z
N MET A 1 -2.86 -9.19 6.30
CA MET A 1 -1.58 -9.03 7.03
C MET A 1 -1.63 -9.82 8.33
N SER A 2 -0.60 -10.62 8.61
CA SER A 2 -0.43 -11.30 9.89
C SER A 2 0.71 -10.63 10.66
N LEU A 3 0.46 -10.26 11.91
CA LEU A 3 1.45 -9.70 12.83
C LEU A 3 1.71 -10.73 13.93
N SER A 4 2.95 -11.09 14.15
CA SER A 4 3.34 -12.14 15.09
C SER A 4 4.43 -11.68 16.05
N ASN A 5 4.52 -12.30 17.21
CA ASN A 5 5.55 -11.97 18.20
C ASN A 5 6.96 -12.36 17.70
N LEU A 6 7.96 -11.69 18.24
CA LEU A 6 9.37 -11.98 17.96
C LEU A 6 9.77 -13.41 18.37
N SER A 7 9.15 -13.95 19.42
CA SER A 7 9.38 -15.31 19.90
C SER A 7 8.68 -16.39 19.06
N ASP A 8 7.86 -16.02 18.08
CA ASP A 8 7.17 -16.98 17.24
C ASP A 8 8.07 -17.49 16.10
N ASP A 9 8.83 -18.53 16.42
CA ASP A 9 9.77 -19.15 15.50
C ASP A 9 9.08 -19.79 14.28
N ARG A 10 7.88 -20.33 14.45
CA ARG A 10 7.07 -20.88 13.36
C ARG A 10 6.72 -19.81 12.32
N MET A 11 6.33 -18.63 12.77
CA MET A 11 6.03 -17.51 11.88
C MET A 11 7.30 -16.90 11.28
N ARG A 12 8.42 -16.91 12.04
CA ARG A 12 9.71 -16.47 11.52
C ARG A 12 10.15 -17.26 10.30
N HIS A 13 9.91 -18.55 10.27
CA HIS A 13 10.31 -19.45 9.18
C HIS A 13 9.19 -19.84 8.24
N ALA A 14 8.03 -19.19 8.30
CA ALA A 14 6.85 -19.57 7.54
C ALA A 14 7.07 -19.56 6.00
N LYS A 15 7.95 -18.69 5.50
CA LYS A 15 8.32 -18.62 4.08
C LYS A 15 9.82 -18.82 3.88
N SER A 16 10.43 -19.78 4.57
CA SER A 16 11.81 -20.21 4.36
C SER A 16 11.87 -21.42 3.44
N GLY A 17 12.95 -21.56 2.67
CA GLY A 17 13.15 -22.66 1.71
C GLY A 17 12.10 -22.67 0.58
N SER A 18 11.82 -23.84 0.03
CA SER A 18 10.83 -24.04 -1.06
C SER A 18 9.39 -24.09 -0.54
N TRP A 19 9.00 -23.12 0.29
CA TRP A 19 7.67 -23.06 0.92
C TRP A 19 6.50 -23.09 -0.08
N TRP A 20 6.70 -22.60 -1.30
CA TRP A 20 5.67 -22.57 -2.35
C TRP A 20 5.28 -23.95 -2.86
N GLU A 21 6.17 -24.95 -2.76
CA GLU A 21 5.89 -26.34 -3.15
C GLU A 21 4.97 -27.05 -2.12
N GLN A 22 5.22 -26.80 -0.83
CA GLN A 22 4.53 -27.51 0.26
C GLN A 22 3.37 -26.70 0.85
N ASN A 23 3.46 -25.38 0.80
CA ASN A 23 2.57 -24.43 1.48
C ASN A 23 2.18 -23.26 0.56
N GLY A 24 1.84 -23.55 -0.70
CA GLY A 24 1.54 -22.52 -1.71
C GLY A 24 0.48 -21.50 -1.30
N GLN A 25 -0.47 -21.86 -0.40
CA GLN A 25 -1.46 -20.93 0.16
C GLN A 25 -0.83 -19.76 0.91
N ARG A 26 0.42 -19.88 1.39
CA ARG A 26 1.13 -18.79 2.06
C ARG A 26 1.47 -17.63 1.13
N ALA A 27 1.42 -17.83 -0.19
CA ALA A 27 1.58 -16.77 -1.18
C ALA A 27 0.51 -15.67 -1.03
N LEU A 28 -0.68 -16.01 -0.54
CA LEU A 28 -1.80 -15.09 -0.35
C LEU A 28 -1.71 -14.27 0.95
N ALA A 29 -0.70 -14.48 1.77
CA ALA A 29 -0.56 -13.83 3.07
C ALA A 29 0.77 -13.08 3.17
N ASN A 30 0.74 -11.89 3.78
CA ASN A 30 1.93 -11.18 4.24
C ASN A 30 2.08 -11.38 5.75
N ASN A 31 3.31 -11.48 6.21
CA ASN A 31 3.64 -11.74 7.59
C ASN A 31 4.74 -10.78 8.06
N SER A 32 4.57 -10.18 9.24
CA SER A 32 5.58 -9.32 9.86
C SER A 32 5.76 -9.61 11.34
N ALA A 33 7.00 -9.45 11.80
CA ALA A 33 7.31 -9.36 13.22
C ALA A 33 6.81 -8.04 13.78
N CYS A 34 6.11 -8.09 14.92
CA CYS A 34 5.51 -6.93 15.56
C CYS A 34 6.31 -6.52 16.79
N TYR A 35 6.93 -5.34 16.74
CA TYR A 35 7.69 -4.75 17.83
C TYR A 35 6.76 -3.85 18.65
N THR A 36 6.50 -4.22 19.89
CA THR A 36 5.72 -3.43 20.86
C THR A 36 6.60 -2.51 21.71
N GLU A 37 7.88 -2.81 21.74
CA GLU A 37 8.93 -2.04 22.43
C GLU A 37 10.24 -2.13 21.65
N LYS A 38 11.28 -1.46 22.13
CA LYS A 38 12.63 -1.59 21.55
C LYS A 38 13.16 -3.01 21.88
N PRO A 39 13.42 -3.84 20.87
CA PRO A 39 13.92 -5.18 21.10
C PRO A 39 15.37 -5.16 21.64
N ASP A 40 15.74 -6.24 22.31
CA ASP A 40 17.15 -6.55 22.56
C ASP A 40 17.91 -6.74 21.24
N MET A 41 19.20 -6.39 21.23
CA MET A 41 20.00 -6.46 20.00
C MET A 41 20.15 -7.89 19.48
N GLY A 42 20.29 -8.89 20.34
CA GLY A 42 20.37 -10.30 19.93
C GLY A 42 19.11 -10.75 19.22
N ILE A 43 17.95 -10.51 19.83
CA ILE A 43 16.63 -10.85 19.26
C ILE A 43 16.40 -10.14 17.91
N PHE A 44 16.81 -8.86 17.81
CA PHE A 44 16.71 -8.11 16.56
C PHE A 44 17.60 -8.72 15.46
N MET A 45 18.83 -9.10 15.80
CA MET A 45 19.76 -9.70 14.84
C MET A 45 19.33 -11.09 14.39
N ASP A 46 18.70 -11.88 15.25
CA ASP A 46 18.12 -13.18 14.87
C ASP A 46 17.01 -13.01 13.85
N GLU A 47 16.13 -12.02 14.07
CA GLU A 47 15.05 -11.71 13.12
C GLU A 47 15.59 -11.22 11.78
N TRP A 48 16.58 -10.32 11.83
CA TRP A 48 17.24 -9.80 10.63
C TRP A 48 17.95 -10.89 9.84
N THR A 49 18.64 -11.79 10.53
CA THR A 49 19.33 -12.92 9.90
C THR A 49 18.35 -13.89 9.26
N ALA A 50 17.23 -14.18 9.92
CA ALA A 50 16.17 -15.01 9.35
C ALA A 50 15.59 -14.39 8.08
N LEU A 51 15.30 -13.08 8.09
CA LEU A 51 14.83 -12.33 6.94
C LEU A 51 15.83 -12.39 5.76
N TYR A 52 17.11 -12.15 6.05
CA TYR A 52 18.17 -12.22 5.05
C TYR A 52 18.30 -13.61 4.42
N ASN A 53 18.28 -14.65 5.25
CA ASN A 53 18.44 -16.04 4.81
C ASN A 53 17.24 -16.58 4.06
N SER A 54 16.02 -16.07 4.35
CA SER A 54 14.79 -16.52 3.69
C SER A 54 14.77 -16.22 2.19
N LYS A 55 15.48 -15.19 1.73
CA LYS A 55 15.47 -14.66 0.35
C LYS A 55 14.07 -14.28 -0.17
N SER A 56 13.06 -14.31 0.68
CA SER A 56 11.66 -14.06 0.32
C SER A 56 11.19 -12.62 0.63
N GLY A 57 11.99 -11.84 1.37
CA GLY A 57 11.58 -10.52 1.86
C GLY A 57 10.57 -10.58 3.02
N GLU A 58 10.34 -11.75 3.60
CA GLU A 58 9.48 -11.99 4.76
C GLU A 58 10.25 -12.79 5.84
N ARG A 59 9.89 -12.63 7.11
CA ARG A 59 8.79 -11.77 7.59
C ARG A 59 9.28 -10.31 7.67
N GLY A 60 8.37 -9.38 7.36
CA GLY A 60 8.64 -7.94 7.48
C GLY A 60 8.79 -7.48 8.94
N ILE A 61 9.11 -6.22 9.12
CA ILE A 61 9.25 -5.57 10.44
C ILE A 61 8.18 -4.51 10.59
N PHE A 62 7.37 -4.59 11.64
CA PHE A 62 6.38 -3.59 12.00
C PHE A 62 6.58 -3.09 13.42
N ASN A 63 6.76 -1.79 13.60
CA ASN A 63 6.91 -1.16 14.91
C ASN A 63 5.57 -0.59 15.39
N ARG A 64 4.85 -1.37 16.21
CA ARG A 64 3.55 -0.97 16.78
C ARG A 64 3.68 0.22 17.73
N ALA A 65 4.76 0.30 18.51
CA ALA A 65 4.96 1.43 19.42
C ALA A 65 5.06 2.77 18.67
N SER A 66 5.78 2.78 17.53
CA SER A 66 5.86 3.95 16.66
C SER A 66 4.54 4.23 15.94
N ALA A 67 3.83 3.19 15.50
CA ALA A 67 2.52 3.34 14.86
C ALA A 67 1.49 3.94 15.84
N ASN A 68 1.47 3.48 17.09
CA ASN A 68 0.60 4.03 18.14
C ASN A 68 0.89 5.51 18.38
N LYS A 69 2.16 5.91 18.52
CA LYS A 69 2.55 7.32 18.67
C LYS A 69 2.10 8.19 17.48
N MET A 70 2.21 7.66 16.26
CA MET A 70 1.73 8.38 15.07
C MET A 70 0.21 8.47 15.03
N ALA A 71 -0.51 7.41 15.39
CA ALA A 71 -1.96 7.42 15.47
C ALA A 71 -2.45 8.46 16.49
N GLU A 72 -1.84 8.52 17.65
CA GLU A 72 -2.12 9.52 18.69
C GLU A 72 -1.86 10.94 18.21
N LYS A 73 -0.69 11.19 17.62
CA LYS A 73 -0.31 12.50 17.05
C LYS A 73 -1.31 13.00 16.02
N ASN A 74 -1.86 12.09 15.21
CA ASN A 74 -2.86 12.40 14.17
C ASN A 74 -4.29 12.50 14.72
N GLY A 75 -4.49 12.39 16.04
CA GLY A 75 -5.80 12.50 16.67
C GLY A 75 -6.73 11.32 16.39
N ARG A 76 -6.18 10.16 16.04
CA ARG A 76 -6.99 8.94 15.89
C ARG A 76 -7.60 8.54 17.23
N ARG A 77 -8.80 7.95 17.16
CA ARG A 77 -9.49 7.44 18.33
C ARG A 77 -8.74 6.23 18.88
N ILE A 78 -7.89 6.45 19.86
CA ILE A 78 -7.28 5.39 20.65
C ILE A 78 -8.32 5.03 21.70
N ILE A 79 -8.98 3.89 21.51
CA ILE A 79 -9.76 3.28 22.58
C ILE A 79 -8.75 2.47 23.39
N GLU A 80 -8.76 2.65 24.69
CA GLU A 80 -7.94 1.89 25.64
C GLU A 80 -7.99 0.38 25.28
N GLY A 81 -6.85 -0.24 25.08
CA GLY A 81 -6.73 -1.64 24.63
C GLY A 81 -6.73 -1.89 23.11
N HIS A 82 -6.83 -0.88 22.26
CA HIS A 82 -6.64 -1.07 20.81
C HIS A 82 -5.16 -1.16 20.44
N GLU A 83 -4.82 -2.28 19.85
CA GLU A 83 -3.53 -2.50 19.22
C GLU A 83 -3.62 -2.19 17.72
N PHE A 84 -2.94 -1.14 17.26
CA PHE A 84 -2.86 -0.88 15.84
C PHE A 84 -1.98 -1.89 15.13
N GLY A 85 -2.39 -2.21 13.92
CA GLY A 85 -1.66 -2.97 12.93
C GLY A 85 -1.45 -2.16 11.66
N THR A 86 -1.24 -2.83 10.57
CA THR A 86 -0.99 -2.22 9.26
C THR A 86 -1.51 -3.11 8.13
N ASN A 87 -1.69 -2.52 6.96
CA ASN A 87 -1.89 -3.26 5.71
C ASN A 87 -0.57 -3.88 5.21
N PRO A 88 -0.57 -4.72 4.16
CA PRO A 88 0.63 -5.44 3.71
C PRO A 88 1.84 -4.56 3.38
N CYS A 89 1.64 -3.40 2.78
CA CYS A 89 2.73 -2.49 2.40
C CYS A 89 3.10 -1.48 3.51
N SER A 90 2.45 -1.56 4.67
CA SER A 90 2.70 -0.75 5.87
C SER A 90 2.49 0.77 5.73
N GLU A 91 1.79 1.22 4.69
CA GLU A 91 1.49 2.64 4.49
C GLU A 91 0.29 3.15 5.28
N ILE A 92 -0.56 2.25 5.78
CA ILE A 92 -1.77 2.60 6.54
C ILE A 92 -1.75 1.94 7.92
N ILE A 93 -1.88 2.74 8.96
CA ILE A 93 -2.10 2.26 10.33
C ILE A 93 -3.58 1.90 10.47
N LEU A 94 -3.88 0.65 10.83
CA LEU A 94 -5.22 0.08 10.90
C LEU A 94 -5.53 -0.44 12.30
N ARG A 95 -6.79 -0.34 12.69
CA ARG A 95 -7.35 -1.18 13.77
C ARG A 95 -7.51 -2.62 13.28
N ASP A 96 -7.71 -3.53 14.20
CA ASP A 96 -8.19 -4.88 13.85
C ASP A 96 -9.52 -4.77 13.09
N ARG A 97 -9.67 -5.53 12.00
CA ARG A 97 -10.88 -5.53 11.16
C ARG A 97 -11.23 -4.14 10.62
N GLU A 98 -10.29 -3.54 9.92
CA GLU A 98 -10.47 -2.23 9.31
C GLU A 98 -9.87 -2.19 7.90
N PHE A 99 -10.48 -1.40 7.03
CA PHE A 99 -10.01 -1.07 5.69
C PHE A 99 -9.65 0.42 5.59
N CYS A 100 -8.81 0.74 4.61
CA CYS A 100 -8.68 2.11 4.11
C CYS A 100 -9.17 2.21 2.67
N ASN A 101 -9.54 3.42 2.26
CA ASN A 101 -10.03 3.73 0.93
C ASN A 101 -8.91 4.45 0.18
N LEU A 102 -8.27 3.73 -0.74
CA LEU A 102 -7.12 4.22 -1.49
C LEU A 102 -7.56 4.97 -2.74
N SER A 103 -6.93 6.11 -2.98
CA SER A 103 -6.98 6.82 -4.25
C SER A 103 -5.59 7.32 -4.61
N GLU A 104 -5.29 7.43 -5.91
CA GLU A 104 -3.95 7.72 -6.38
C GLU A 104 -3.97 8.88 -7.37
N VAL A 105 -3.18 9.91 -7.06
CA VAL A 105 -2.96 11.06 -7.92
C VAL A 105 -1.78 10.78 -8.83
N VAL A 106 -2.01 10.78 -10.13
CA VAL A 106 -0.93 10.64 -11.13
C VAL A 106 -0.28 11.98 -11.37
N VAL A 107 0.95 12.11 -10.91
CA VAL A 107 1.80 13.28 -11.13
C VAL A 107 2.45 13.19 -12.50
N ARG A 108 2.43 14.30 -13.24
CA ARG A 108 3.00 14.40 -14.59
C ARG A 108 4.13 15.42 -14.65
N PRO A 109 5.08 15.31 -15.57
CA PRO A 109 6.16 16.28 -15.75
C PRO A 109 5.68 17.71 -15.94
N THR A 110 4.49 17.87 -16.53
CA THR A 110 3.86 19.18 -16.85
C THR A 110 2.99 19.74 -15.75
N ASP A 111 2.85 19.03 -14.62
CA ASP A 111 2.01 19.50 -13.52
C ASP A 111 2.55 20.79 -12.91
N THR A 112 1.60 21.64 -12.55
CA THR A 112 1.79 22.85 -11.76
C THR A 112 1.28 22.62 -10.34
N ARG A 113 1.61 23.52 -9.41
CA ARG A 113 1.02 23.49 -8.06
C ARG A 113 -0.52 23.47 -8.12
N GLN A 114 -1.11 24.28 -8.99
CA GLN A 114 -2.57 24.37 -9.12
C GLN A 114 -3.17 23.07 -9.63
N SER A 115 -2.61 22.47 -10.69
CA SER A 115 -3.13 21.19 -11.21
C SER A 115 -2.98 20.05 -10.20
N LEU A 116 -1.92 20.03 -9.38
CA LEU A 116 -1.75 19.05 -8.31
C LEU A 116 -2.82 19.22 -7.21
N LEU A 117 -3.14 20.46 -6.81
CA LEU A 117 -4.22 20.73 -5.85
C LEU A 117 -5.57 20.23 -6.39
N GLU A 118 -5.88 20.49 -7.66
CA GLU A 118 -7.11 20.03 -8.30
C GLU A 118 -7.19 18.48 -8.36
N LYS A 119 -6.10 17.82 -8.72
CA LYS A 119 -6.01 16.36 -8.73
C LYS A 119 -6.20 15.76 -7.33
N VAL A 120 -5.55 16.34 -6.31
CA VAL A 120 -5.70 15.92 -4.92
C VAL A 120 -7.14 16.13 -4.45
N ARG A 121 -7.77 17.26 -4.82
CA ARG A 121 -9.18 17.51 -4.54
C ARG A 121 -10.07 16.40 -5.09
N LEU A 122 -9.93 16.05 -6.37
CA LEU A 122 -10.71 15.00 -7.02
C LEU A 122 -10.48 13.63 -6.39
N ALA A 123 -9.21 13.26 -6.14
CA ALA A 123 -8.87 11.99 -5.50
C ALA A 123 -9.45 11.89 -4.07
N THR A 124 -9.45 13.00 -3.32
CA THR A 124 -10.04 13.05 -1.99
C THR A 124 -11.56 12.92 -2.01
N ILE A 125 -12.22 13.56 -2.97
CA ILE A 125 -13.67 13.42 -3.18
C ILE A 125 -14.00 11.94 -3.45
N LEU A 126 -13.32 11.30 -4.39
CA LEU A 126 -13.52 9.89 -4.71
C LEU A 126 -13.30 8.98 -3.49
N GLY A 127 -12.20 9.18 -2.75
CA GLY A 127 -11.92 8.43 -1.53
C GLY A 127 -13.00 8.63 -0.46
N THR A 128 -13.49 9.86 -0.30
CA THR A 128 -14.56 10.17 0.66
C THR A 128 -15.87 9.46 0.27
N PHE A 129 -16.24 9.46 -1.00
CA PHE A 129 -17.38 8.67 -1.49
C PHE A 129 -17.16 7.18 -1.26
N GLN A 130 -16.00 6.64 -1.59
CA GLN A 130 -15.66 5.23 -1.38
C GLN A 130 -15.83 4.83 0.09
N SER A 131 -15.48 5.71 1.03
CA SER A 131 -15.61 5.47 2.48
C SER A 131 -17.05 5.27 2.95
N THR A 132 -18.06 5.60 2.14
CA THR A 132 -19.48 5.33 2.44
C THR A 132 -19.87 3.88 2.18
N LEU A 133 -19.06 3.13 1.43
CA LEU A 133 -19.32 1.74 1.07
C LEU A 133 -19.00 0.81 2.26
N THR A 134 -19.88 0.76 3.25
CA THR A 134 -19.69 -0.01 4.49
C THR A 134 -20.63 -1.22 4.61
N ASN A 135 -21.30 -1.60 3.52
CA ASN A 135 -22.15 -2.80 3.49
C ASN A 135 -21.32 -4.04 3.14
N PHE A 136 -20.63 -4.60 4.12
CA PHE A 136 -19.77 -5.77 3.97
C PHE A 136 -20.55 -7.06 4.21
N LYS A 137 -20.88 -7.80 3.14
CA LYS A 137 -21.74 -8.98 3.21
C LYS A 137 -21.05 -10.23 3.80
N TYR A 138 -19.71 -10.34 3.68
CA TYR A 138 -18.97 -11.57 3.96
C TYR A 138 -18.01 -11.48 5.16
N VAL A 139 -18.03 -10.38 5.88
CA VAL A 139 -17.20 -10.16 7.07
C VAL A 139 -18.05 -9.77 8.28
N SER A 140 -17.48 -9.85 9.49
CA SER A 140 -18.23 -9.58 10.71
C SER A 140 -18.64 -8.10 10.85
N ALA A 141 -19.66 -7.84 11.68
CA ALA A 141 -20.15 -6.48 11.94
C ALA A 141 -19.07 -5.53 12.49
N ALA A 142 -18.01 -6.07 13.10
CA ALA A 142 -16.88 -5.27 13.59
C ALA A 142 -16.17 -4.50 12.47
N TRP A 143 -16.06 -5.06 11.27
CA TRP A 143 -15.52 -4.36 10.09
C TRP A 143 -16.34 -3.14 9.73
N LYS A 144 -17.67 -3.30 9.67
CA LYS A 144 -18.57 -2.18 9.38
C LYS A 144 -18.44 -1.09 10.43
N LYS A 145 -18.41 -1.47 11.72
CA LYS A 145 -18.28 -0.53 12.83
C LYS A 145 -16.99 0.28 12.70
N ASN A 146 -15.83 -0.39 12.64
CA ASN A 146 -14.52 0.26 12.61
C ASN A 146 -14.36 1.18 11.38
N CYS A 147 -14.72 0.67 10.20
CA CYS A 147 -14.63 1.46 8.97
C CYS A 147 -15.60 2.66 8.97
N SER A 148 -16.77 2.54 9.56
CA SER A 148 -17.73 3.65 9.65
C SER A 148 -17.32 4.73 10.65
N GLU A 149 -16.58 4.36 11.69
CA GLU A 149 -16.08 5.28 12.70
C GLU A 149 -14.89 6.12 12.20
N GLU A 150 -13.89 5.48 11.62
CA GLU A 150 -12.65 6.16 11.21
C GLU A 150 -12.64 6.62 9.76
N ARG A 151 -13.35 5.93 8.86
CA ARG A 151 -13.46 6.25 7.42
C ARG A 151 -12.13 6.58 6.77
N LEU A 152 -11.12 5.74 7.01
CA LEU A 152 -9.75 5.98 6.57
C LEU A 152 -9.65 6.17 5.06
N LEU A 153 -8.95 7.22 4.65
CA LEU A 153 -8.52 7.43 3.27
C LEU A 153 -7.02 7.20 3.16
N GLY A 154 -6.59 6.91 1.95
CA GLY A 154 -5.20 6.82 1.56
C GLY A 154 -4.99 7.54 0.24
N VAL A 155 -5.11 8.88 0.24
CA VAL A 155 -4.78 9.71 -0.92
C VAL A 155 -3.27 9.74 -1.07
N SER A 156 -2.75 9.22 -2.17
CA SER A 156 -1.32 9.11 -2.44
C SER A 156 -0.95 9.73 -3.79
N LEU A 157 0.35 9.94 -3.99
CA LEU A 157 0.91 10.41 -5.26
C LEU A 157 1.69 9.27 -5.92
N THR A 158 1.59 9.13 -7.25
CA THR A 158 2.49 8.31 -8.07
C THR A 158 3.08 9.16 -9.19
N GLY A 159 4.23 8.77 -9.75
CA GLY A 159 4.96 9.62 -10.68
C GLY A 159 5.73 10.76 -10.00
N ILE A 160 5.98 10.64 -8.71
CA ILE A 160 6.67 11.68 -7.91
C ILE A 160 8.01 12.07 -8.54
N MET A 161 8.77 11.09 -9.01
CA MET A 161 10.10 11.32 -9.60
C MET A 161 10.05 11.83 -11.04
N ASP A 162 8.89 11.77 -11.71
CA ASP A 162 8.72 12.28 -13.07
C ASP A 162 8.54 13.81 -13.12
N CYS A 163 8.16 14.43 -12.01
CA CYS A 163 7.85 15.86 -11.94
C CYS A 163 8.91 16.62 -11.14
N ARG A 164 9.38 17.75 -11.71
CA ARG A 164 10.38 18.60 -11.06
C ARG A 164 9.90 19.15 -9.71
N LEU A 165 8.61 19.46 -9.57
CA LEU A 165 8.03 20.00 -8.34
C LEU A 165 8.05 18.99 -7.18
N THR A 166 8.06 17.67 -7.47
CA THR A 166 7.89 16.62 -6.45
C THR A 166 9.12 15.74 -6.26
N ASN A 167 10.11 15.78 -7.17
CA ASN A 167 11.26 14.88 -7.17
C ASN A 167 12.42 15.28 -6.24
N GLY A 168 12.21 16.24 -5.36
CA GLY A 168 13.21 16.71 -4.39
C GLY A 168 14.21 17.74 -4.91
N LYS A 169 14.11 18.17 -6.17
CA LYS A 169 15.02 19.17 -6.75
C LYS A 169 14.62 20.61 -6.41
N GLU A 170 13.39 20.85 -6.02
CA GLU A 170 12.87 22.16 -5.65
C GLU A 170 12.98 22.40 -4.14
N LYS A 171 13.44 23.60 -3.76
CA LYS A 171 13.64 23.98 -2.34
C LYS A 171 12.33 24.08 -1.53
N ASN A 172 11.17 24.20 -2.20
CA ASN A 172 9.88 24.39 -1.55
C ASN A 172 9.00 23.12 -1.54
N LEU A 173 9.61 21.94 -1.67
CA LEU A 173 8.87 20.67 -1.69
C LEU A 173 8.01 20.48 -0.44
N ASP A 174 8.53 20.76 0.75
CA ASP A 174 7.81 20.64 2.01
C ASP A 174 6.53 21.50 2.02
N ASN A 175 6.63 22.75 1.57
CA ASN A 175 5.48 23.65 1.47
C ASN A 175 4.45 23.18 0.43
N LEU A 176 4.90 22.56 -0.66
CA LEU A 176 4.01 21.97 -1.63
C LEU A 176 3.25 20.78 -1.00
N LEU A 177 3.96 19.83 -0.41
CA LEU A 177 3.36 18.63 0.21
C LEU A 177 2.40 19.00 1.34
N GLU A 178 2.75 19.94 2.21
CA GLU A 178 1.84 20.40 3.26
C GLU A 178 0.59 21.09 2.68
N SER A 179 0.72 21.85 1.58
CA SER A 179 -0.45 22.45 0.93
C SER A 179 -1.38 21.40 0.28
N LEU A 180 -0.81 20.35 -0.34
CA LEU A 180 -1.59 19.25 -0.90
C LEU A 180 -2.34 18.46 0.19
N LYS A 181 -1.67 18.21 1.33
CA LYS A 181 -2.28 17.60 2.50
C LYS A 181 -3.39 18.46 3.10
N ALA A 182 -3.15 19.77 3.25
CA ALA A 182 -4.15 20.71 3.76
C ALA A 182 -5.39 20.74 2.86
N GLU A 183 -5.22 20.74 1.53
CA GLU A 183 -6.34 20.63 0.58
C GLU A 183 -7.10 19.32 0.77
N ALA A 184 -6.42 18.19 0.87
CA ALA A 184 -7.08 16.90 1.10
C ALA A 184 -7.90 16.89 2.38
N VAL A 185 -7.37 17.45 3.48
CA VAL A 185 -8.08 17.56 4.77
C VAL A 185 -9.31 18.45 4.65
N ALA A 186 -9.18 19.62 4.01
CA ALA A 186 -10.28 20.55 3.81
C ALA A 186 -11.41 19.96 2.95
N VAL A 187 -11.05 19.29 1.86
CA VAL A 187 -12.00 18.62 0.95
C VAL A 187 -12.73 17.47 1.63
N ASN A 188 -12.01 16.61 2.38
CA ASN A 188 -12.66 15.54 3.13
C ASN A 188 -13.65 16.10 4.15
N LYS A 189 -13.29 17.15 4.87
CA LYS A 189 -14.18 17.85 5.83
C LYS A 189 -15.43 18.38 5.14
N GLU A 190 -15.29 19.04 3.99
CA GLU A 190 -16.38 19.59 3.19
C GLU A 190 -17.35 18.49 2.76
N PHE A 191 -16.83 17.43 2.14
CA PHE A 191 -17.66 16.36 1.56
C PHE A 191 -18.23 15.42 2.62
N ALA A 192 -17.51 15.14 3.70
CA ALA A 192 -18.05 14.40 4.85
C ALA A 192 -19.27 15.11 5.42
N LYS A 193 -19.19 16.44 5.58
CA LYS A 193 -20.34 17.24 6.04
C LYS A 193 -21.51 17.18 5.05
N LYS A 194 -21.27 17.29 3.74
CA LYS A 194 -22.32 17.18 2.70
C LYS A 194 -23.02 15.83 2.71
N MET A 195 -22.28 14.77 3.00
CA MET A 195 -22.80 13.39 3.04
C MET A 195 -23.35 12.96 4.41
N GLY A 196 -23.25 13.80 5.43
CA GLY A 196 -23.71 13.48 6.79
C GLY A 196 -22.93 12.34 7.45
N ILE A 197 -21.63 12.21 7.13
CA ILE A 197 -20.74 11.19 7.69
C ILE A 197 -19.62 11.81 8.55
N PRO A 198 -19.00 11.05 9.46
CA PRO A 198 -17.81 11.52 10.15
C PRO A 198 -16.67 11.87 9.18
N GLN A 199 -15.89 12.89 9.50
CA GLN A 199 -14.64 13.19 8.83
C GLN A 199 -13.65 12.02 9.02
N SER A 200 -12.88 11.72 7.99
CA SER A 200 -11.83 10.70 8.06
C SER A 200 -10.72 11.10 9.04
N VAL A 201 -10.29 10.18 9.88
CA VAL A 201 -9.24 10.46 10.89
C VAL A 201 -7.83 10.40 10.31
N ALA A 202 -7.63 9.72 9.18
CA ALA A 202 -6.41 9.77 8.39
C ALA A 202 -6.79 9.83 6.90
N ILE A 203 -6.07 10.64 6.11
CA ILE A 203 -6.50 11.01 4.76
C ILE A 203 -5.41 10.76 3.73
N THR A 204 -4.14 11.05 4.03
CA THR A 204 -3.02 10.92 3.09
C THR A 204 -2.07 9.80 3.48
N CYS A 205 -1.46 9.19 2.49
CA CYS A 205 -0.41 8.17 2.71
C CYS A 205 0.65 8.22 1.62
N VAL A 206 1.72 7.45 1.80
CA VAL A 206 2.71 7.18 0.76
C VAL A 206 2.52 5.72 0.32
N LYS A 207 1.67 5.51 -0.66
CA LYS A 207 1.36 4.19 -1.22
C LYS A 207 2.42 3.74 -2.21
N PRO A 208 2.99 2.53 -2.07
CA PRO A 208 3.70 1.91 -3.17
C PRO A 208 2.73 1.66 -4.33
N SER A 209 3.06 2.17 -5.52
CA SER A 209 2.27 1.94 -6.71
C SER A 209 2.87 0.80 -7.53
N GLY A 210 2.06 -0.18 -7.86
CA GLY A 210 2.46 -1.30 -8.70
C GLY A 210 1.90 -1.19 -10.11
N THR A 211 0.86 -1.97 -10.38
CA THR A 211 0.22 -2.06 -11.71
C THR A 211 -0.37 -0.73 -12.19
N VAL A 212 -0.95 0.09 -11.29
CA VAL A 212 -1.57 1.37 -11.68
C VAL A 212 -0.54 2.31 -12.30
N SER A 213 0.65 2.46 -11.71
CA SER A 213 1.70 3.32 -12.28
C SER A 213 2.11 2.90 -13.69
N GLN A 214 2.09 1.60 -13.98
CA GLN A 214 2.39 1.08 -15.31
C GLN A 214 1.27 1.35 -16.30
N LEU A 215 0.02 1.18 -15.87
CA LEU A 215 -1.15 1.45 -16.70
C LEU A 215 -1.21 2.92 -17.16
N VAL A 216 -0.80 3.83 -16.29
CA VAL A 216 -0.85 5.28 -16.56
C VAL A 216 0.50 5.85 -17.02
N ASP A 217 1.49 5.02 -17.32
CA ASP A 217 2.85 5.43 -17.69
C ASP A 217 3.42 6.50 -16.74
N ALA A 218 3.60 6.11 -15.49
CA ALA A 218 4.21 6.95 -14.45
C ALA A 218 5.29 6.18 -13.69
N ALA A 219 6.23 6.89 -13.09
CA ALA A 219 7.14 6.31 -12.10
C ALA A 219 6.34 5.78 -10.92
N SER A 220 6.73 4.65 -10.36
CA SER A 220 5.99 3.93 -9.32
C SER A 220 6.12 4.61 -7.96
N GLY A 221 5.05 5.24 -7.48
CA GLY A 221 5.03 5.90 -6.16
C GLY A 221 6.17 6.90 -6.02
N ILE A 222 7.04 6.66 -5.04
CA ILE A 222 8.24 7.47 -4.76
C ILE A 222 9.49 7.03 -5.53
N HIS A 223 9.42 5.91 -6.27
CA HIS A 223 10.58 5.36 -6.98
C HIS A 223 10.85 6.12 -8.28
N ALA A 224 12.12 6.20 -8.65
CA ALA A 224 12.48 6.61 -10.01
C ALA A 224 12.11 5.51 -11.02
N ARG A 225 12.00 5.88 -12.29
CA ARG A 225 11.93 4.91 -13.38
C ARG A 225 13.21 4.06 -13.40
N HIS A 226 13.07 2.78 -13.72
CA HIS A 226 14.20 1.85 -13.72
C HIS A 226 15.30 2.29 -14.70
N ASN A 227 14.93 2.52 -15.95
CA ASN A 227 15.78 3.00 -17.02
C ASN A 227 14.94 3.69 -18.11
N PRO A 228 15.53 4.52 -18.99
CA PRO A 228 14.85 5.04 -20.17
C PRO A 228 14.33 3.93 -21.10
N PHE A 229 15.08 2.82 -21.17
CA PHE A 229 14.72 1.62 -21.95
C PHE A 229 14.95 0.39 -21.08
N TYR A 230 14.03 -0.54 -21.08
CA TYR A 230 14.15 -1.81 -20.35
C TYR A 230 13.24 -2.88 -20.98
N VAL A 231 13.60 -4.13 -20.77
CA VAL A 231 12.75 -5.28 -21.10
C VAL A 231 11.87 -5.57 -19.91
N ARG A 232 10.58 -5.63 -20.14
CA ARG A 232 9.60 -5.97 -19.12
C ARG A 232 9.03 -7.37 -19.37
N THR A 233 9.21 -8.24 -18.41
CA THR A 233 8.61 -9.57 -18.40
C THR A 233 7.19 -9.50 -17.81
N VAL A 234 6.22 -9.95 -18.58
CA VAL A 234 4.80 -9.98 -18.17
C VAL A 234 4.30 -11.43 -18.23
N ARG A 235 3.63 -11.86 -17.17
CA ARG A 235 2.98 -13.17 -17.13
C ARG A 235 1.51 -13.05 -17.49
N GLY A 236 1.04 -13.92 -18.38
CA GLY A 236 -0.35 -14.01 -18.80
C GLY A 236 -0.84 -15.46 -18.82
N ASP A 237 -2.13 -15.68 -18.58
CA ASP A 237 -2.72 -17.01 -18.79
C ASP A 237 -2.73 -17.33 -20.29
N LYS A 238 -2.29 -18.55 -20.66
CA LYS A 238 -2.27 -18.99 -22.07
C LYS A 238 -3.65 -19.05 -22.70
N LYS A 239 -4.70 -19.16 -21.91
CA LYS A 239 -6.10 -19.15 -22.37
C LYS A 239 -6.67 -17.74 -22.53
N ASP A 240 -5.97 -16.71 -22.00
CA ASP A 240 -6.39 -15.32 -22.14
C ASP A 240 -6.34 -14.91 -23.63
N PRO A 241 -7.46 -14.40 -24.19
CA PRO A 241 -7.51 -13.96 -25.58
C PRO A 241 -6.44 -12.93 -25.94
N LEU A 242 -6.05 -12.05 -25.00
CA LEU A 242 -5.01 -11.06 -25.22
C LEU A 242 -3.63 -11.73 -25.34
N THR A 243 -3.30 -12.68 -24.46
CA THR A 243 -2.06 -13.45 -24.51
C THR A 243 -1.95 -14.20 -25.84
N LYS A 244 -3.04 -14.85 -26.27
CA LYS A 244 -3.10 -15.55 -27.54
C LYS A 244 -2.92 -14.59 -28.73
N MET A 245 -3.61 -13.47 -28.75
CA MET A 245 -3.46 -12.45 -29.79
C MET A 245 -2.01 -11.95 -29.88
N MET A 246 -1.36 -11.66 -28.77
CA MET A 246 0.03 -11.20 -28.75
C MET A 246 0.98 -12.28 -29.31
N THR A 247 0.77 -13.55 -28.93
CA THR A 247 1.53 -14.68 -29.46
C THR A 247 1.35 -14.81 -30.98
N ASP A 248 0.12 -14.74 -31.46
CA ASP A 248 -0.23 -14.82 -32.89
C ASP A 248 0.37 -13.64 -33.70
N MET A 249 0.57 -12.49 -33.06
CA MET A 249 1.22 -11.31 -33.64
C MET A 249 2.74 -11.38 -33.64
N GLY A 250 3.34 -12.45 -33.12
CA GLY A 250 4.79 -12.66 -33.09
C GLY A 250 5.53 -11.96 -31.96
N PHE A 251 4.85 -11.60 -30.88
CA PHE A 251 5.55 -11.15 -29.65
C PHE A 251 6.40 -12.30 -29.10
N PRO A 252 7.60 -12.02 -28.57
CA PRO A 252 8.39 -13.03 -27.87
C PRO A 252 7.61 -13.59 -26.68
N VAL A 253 7.37 -14.91 -26.68
CA VAL A 253 6.62 -15.60 -25.63
C VAL A 253 7.35 -16.89 -25.29
N GLU A 254 7.54 -17.13 -24.00
CA GLU A 254 8.13 -18.32 -23.43
C GLU A 254 7.18 -18.97 -22.43
N ASP A 255 7.42 -20.22 -22.09
CA ASP A 255 6.69 -20.90 -21.02
C ASP A 255 7.19 -20.41 -19.65
N ASP A 256 6.28 -20.14 -18.72
CA ASP A 256 6.67 -19.79 -17.36
C ASP A 256 7.33 -20.98 -16.67
N VAL A 257 8.52 -20.77 -16.13
CA VAL A 257 9.30 -21.79 -15.42
C VAL A 257 8.52 -22.46 -14.28
N MET A 258 7.66 -21.69 -13.60
CA MET A 258 6.89 -22.17 -12.44
C MET A 258 5.56 -22.83 -12.83
N ASN A 259 5.00 -22.48 -13.99
CA ASN A 259 3.74 -23.03 -14.47
C ASN A 259 3.68 -23.09 -16.00
N PRO A 260 4.50 -23.94 -16.62
CA PRO A 260 4.68 -23.97 -18.07
C PRO A 260 3.42 -24.36 -18.86
N THR A 261 2.47 -25.02 -18.22
CA THR A 261 1.24 -25.50 -18.89
C THR A 261 0.15 -24.44 -19.01
N GLN A 262 0.13 -23.46 -18.09
CA GLN A 262 -0.97 -22.48 -18.00
C GLN A 262 -0.52 -21.04 -18.20
N THR A 263 0.75 -20.72 -17.94
CA THR A 263 1.25 -19.34 -17.96
C THR A 263 2.29 -19.16 -19.07
N ALA A 264 2.12 -18.10 -19.84
CA ALA A 264 3.09 -17.57 -20.79
C ALA A 264 3.80 -16.35 -20.21
N VAL A 265 5.06 -16.14 -20.61
CA VAL A 265 5.93 -15.04 -20.16
C VAL A 265 6.43 -14.25 -21.35
#